data_766355836b9efe02a207e99ffe029dbb
#
_entry.id   766355836b9efe02a207e99ffe029dbb
#
_cell.length_a   1.000
_cell.length_b   1.000
_cell.length_c   1.000
_cell.angle_alpha   90.00
_cell.angle_beta   90.00
_cell.angle_gamma   90.00
#
_symmetry.space_group_name_H-M   'P 1'
#
loop_
_entity.id
_entity.type
_entity.pdbx_description
1 polymer ?
#
loop_
_entity_poly.entity_id
_entity_poly.type
_entity_poly.pdbx_seq_one_letter_code
_entity_poly.pdbx_strand_id
1 'polypeptide(L)' 'MSALHLPLGWHARGDHAEVELDDDRNVALDLVLQAEGNTGIHLSPDEARALAAALVHYANEATP' A
#
# COMPACT_ATOMS: atom_id res chain seq x y z
N MET A 1 5.92 11.39 -12.30
CA MET A 1 6.34 10.07 -11.82
C MET A 1 5.11 9.21 -11.65
N SER A 2 5.12 8.00 -12.14
CA SER A 2 3.93 7.15 -12.09
C SER A 2 3.83 6.43 -10.75
N ALA A 3 2.60 6.22 -10.30
CA ALA A 3 2.33 5.46 -9.10
C ALA A 3 2.68 3.98 -9.32
N LEU A 4 3.14 3.32 -8.28
CA LEU A 4 3.31 1.88 -8.30
C LEU A 4 1.95 1.23 -8.06
N HIS A 5 1.54 0.37 -8.96
CA HIS A 5 0.26 -0.33 -8.90
C HIS A 5 0.48 -1.77 -8.46
N LEU A 6 -0.12 -2.15 -7.33
CA LEU A 6 0.04 -3.48 -6.75
C LEU A 6 -1.30 -4.20 -6.72
N PRO A 7 -1.53 -5.16 -7.63
CA PRO A 7 -2.77 -5.93 -7.60
C PRO A 7 -2.88 -6.76 -6.32
N LEU A 8 -4.08 -6.78 -5.75
CA LEU A 8 -4.37 -7.61 -4.57
C LEU A 8 -5.12 -8.86 -5.05
N GLY A 9 -4.36 -9.79 -5.59
CA GLY A 9 -4.88 -10.87 -6.44
C GLY A 9 -5.83 -11.85 -5.79
N TRP A 10 -5.76 -12.04 -4.48
CA TRP A 10 -6.61 -13.05 -3.87
C TRP A 10 -8.07 -12.61 -3.72
N HIS A 11 -8.34 -11.32 -3.81
CA HIS A 11 -9.71 -10.82 -3.86
C HIS A 11 -10.32 -10.87 -5.25
N ALA A 12 -9.51 -11.01 -6.27
CA ALA A 12 -9.91 -11.28 -7.66
C ALA A 12 -10.95 -10.32 -8.24
N ARG A 13 -11.06 -9.07 -7.77
CA ARG A 13 -12.08 -8.14 -8.23
C ARG A 13 -11.55 -6.78 -8.63
N GLY A 14 -10.27 -6.73 -8.96
CA GLY A 14 -9.64 -5.48 -9.31
C GLY A 14 -9.21 -4.65 -8.12
N ASP A 15 -9.24 -5.22 -6.91
CA ASP A 15 -8.68 -4.56 -5.74
C ASP A 15 -7.18 -4.39 -5.93
N HIS A 16 -6.68 -3.22 -5.58
CA HIS A 16 -5.25 -2.97 -5.71
C HIS A 16 -4.81 -1.87 -4.75
N ALA A 17 -3.52 -1.78 -4.55
CA ALA A 17 -2.90 -0.68 -3.83
C ALA A 17 -2.11 0.18 -4.81
N GLU A 18 -2.09 1.48 -4.59
CA GLU A 18 -1.25 2.40 -5.34
C GLU A 18 -0.35 3.15 -4.36
N VAL A 19 0.91 3.28 -4.72
CA VAL A 19 1.90 3.96 -3.89
C VAL A 19 2.63 4.97 -4.75
N GLU A 20 2.69 6.21 -4.29
CA GLU A 20 3.44 7.24 -5.01
C GLU A 20 4.00 8.28 -4.05
N LEU A 21 4.87 9.12 -4.58
CA LEU A 21 5.43 10.23 -3.84
C LEU A 21 4.53 11.44 -4.04
N ASP A 22 4.12 12.10 -2.97
CA ASP A 22 3.31 13.31 -3.08
C ASP A 22 4.19 14.56 -3.22
N ASP A 23 3.55 15.73 -3.35
CA ASP A 23 4.26 16.99 -3.55
C ASP A 23 5.08 17.43 -2.34
N ASP A 24 4.74 16.93 -1.16
CA ASP A 24 5.44 17.26 0.08
C ASP A 24 6.52 16.24 0.42
N ARG A 25 6.85 15.35 -0.51
CA ARG A 25 7.87 14.30 -0.32
C ARG A 25 7.46 13.26 0.70
N ASN A 26 6.17 13.09 0.92
CA ASN A 26 5.61 12.01 1.71
C ASN A 26 5.16 10.88 0.79
N VAL A 27 4.89 9.74 1.37
CA VAL A 27 4.42 8.58 0.63
C VAL A 27 2.90 8.52 0.70
N ALA A 28 2.25 8.58 -0.46
CA ALA A 28 0.81 8.42 -0.56
C ALA A 28 0.51 6.94 -0.83
N LEU A 29 -0.27 6.34 0.05
CA LEU A 29 -0.70 4.95 -0.07
C LEU A 29 -2.22 4.92 -0.22
N ASP A 30 -2.70 4.43 -1.35
CA ASP A 30 -4.13 4.31 -1.63
C ASP A 30 -4.51 2.85 -1.78
N LEU A 31 -5.63 2.48 -1.16
CA LEU A 31 -6.25 1.18 -1.37
C LEU A 31 -7.52 1.40 -2.19
N VAL A 32 -7.58 0.78 -3.34
CA VAL A 32 -8.72 0.84 -4.25
C VAL A 32 -9.47 -0.48 -4.13
N LEU A 33 -10.61 -0.42 -3.45
CA LEU A 33 -11.39 -1.62 -3.12
C LEU A 33 -12.72 -1.56 -3.86
N GLN A 34 -12.96 -2.48 -4.74
CA GLN A 34 -14.14 -2.45 -5.62
C GLN A 34 -15.46 -2.46 -4.87
N ALA A 35 -15.53 -3.20 -3.77
CA ALA A 35 -16.76 -3.32 -2.99
C ALA A 35 -16.91 -2.22 -1.94
N GLU A 36 -15.82 -1.66 -1.45
CA GLU A 36 -15.82 -0.79 -0.29
C GLU A 36 -15.42 0.65 -0.59
N GLY A 37 -14.99 0.92 -1.82
CA GLY A 37 -14.51 2.23 -2.23
C GLY A 37 -13.03 2.42 -1.92
N ASN A 38 -12.55 3.62 -2.16
CA ASN A 38 -11.14 3.93 -2.03
C ASN A 38 -10.84 4.53 -0.67
N THR A 39 -9.68 4.21 -0.13
CA THR A 39 -9.17 4.86 1.07
C THR A 39 -7.68 5.08 0.92
N GLY A 40 -7.17 6.16 1.51
CA GLY A 40 -5.76 6.47 1.38
C GLY A 40 -5.24 7.26 2.56
N ILE A 41 -3.93 7.20 2.73
CA ILE A 41 -3.21 7.97 3.74
C ILE A 41 -1.91 8.49 3.17
N HIS A 42 -1.37 9.52 3.83
CA HIS A 42 -0.05 10.03 3.53
C HIS A 42 0.86 9.72 4.72
N LEU A 43 2.01 9.16 4.43
CA LEU A 43 2.97 8.71 5.43
C LEU A 43 4.28 9.47 5.24
N SER A 44 4.91 9.86 6.34
CA SER A 44 6.29 10.33 6.26
C SER A 44 7.18 9.19 5.76
N PRO A 45 8.39 9.49 5.26
CA PRO A 45 9.31 8.41 4.86
C PRO A 45 9.59 7.41 5.97
N ASP A 46 9.76 7.88 7.21
CA ASP A 46 10.02 6.98 8.35
C ASP A 46 8.81 6.11 8.68
N GLU A 47 7.61 6.69 8.63
CA GLU A 47 6.38 5.92 8.83
C GLU A 47 6.20 4.87 7.74
N ALA A 48 6.50 5.22 6.49
CA ALA A 48 6.41 4.29 5.38
C ALA A 48 7.39 3.13 5.56
N ARG A 49 8.62 3.41 6.02
CA ARG A 49 9.61 2.35 6.29
C ARG A 49 9.17 1.45 7.43
N ALA A 50 8.60 2.03 8.49
CA ALA A 50 8.11 1.26 9.62
C ALA A 50 6.95 0.34 9.21
N LEU A 51 6.02 0.85 8.39
CA LEU A 51 4.92 0.05 7.89
C LEU A 51 5.43 -1.09 7.00
N ALA A 52 6.37 -0.79 6.10
CA ALA A 52 6.95 -1.80 5.22
C ALA A 52 7.65 -2.91 6.03
N ALA A 53 8.40 -2.54 7.07
CA ALA A 53 9.07 -3.49 7.94
C ALA A 53 8.06 -4.40 8.66
N ALA A 54 6.97 -3.81 9.15
CA ALA A 54 5.92 -4.58 9.82
C ALA A 54 5.25 -5.57 8.84
N LEU A 55 4.97 -5.12 7.63
CA LEU A 55 4.37 -5.97 6.61
C LEU A 55 5.28 -7.16 6.29
N VAL A 56 6.57 -6.90 6.09
CA VAL A 56 7.56 -7.96 5.83
C VAL A 56 7.64 -8.93 7.00
N HIS A 57 7.69 -8.38 8.24
CA HIS A 57 7.78 -9.21 9.44
C HIS A 57 6.62 -10.21 9.51
N TYR A 58 5.39 -9.72 9.36
CA TYR A 58 4.23 -10.60 9.46
C TYR A 58 4.06 -11.51 8.25
N ALA A 59 4.50 -11.07 7.07
CA ALA A 59 4.52 -11.96 5.91
C ALA A 59 5.44 -13.16 6.16
N ASN A 60 6.60 -12.93 6.79
CA ASN A 60 7.52 -14.00 7.13
C ASN A 60 6.95 -14.94 8.20
N GLU A 61 6.19 -14.39 9.16
CA GLU A 61 5.52 -15.20 10.16
C GLU A 61 4.40 -16.07 9.55
N ALA A 62 3.73 -15.54 8.54
CA ALA A 62 2.64 -16.24 7.86
C ALA A 62 3.13 -17.35 6.92
N THR A 63 4.38 -17.28 6.50
CA THR A 63 4.97 -18.25 5.58
C THR A 63 5.73 -19.33 6.36
N PRO A 64 5.33 -20.61 6.28
CA PRO A 64 6.03 -21.68 6.99
C PRO A 64 7.44 -21.92 6.48
#